data_a19091c5ef678b553a631307f38e4f1d
#
_entry.id   a19091c5ef678b553a631307f38e4f1d
#
_cell.length_a   1.000
_cell.length_b   1.000
_cell.length_c   1.000
_cell.angle_alpha   90.00
_cell.angle_beta   90.00
_cell.angle_gamma   90.00
#
_symmetry.space_group_name_H-M   'P 1'
#
loop_
_entity.id
_entity.type
_entity.pdbx_description
1 polymer ?
#
loop_
_entity_poly.entity_id
_entity_poly.type
_entity_poly.pdbx_seq_one_letter_code
_entity_poly.pdbx_strand_id
1 'polypeptide(L)'
;TGAGAVLFRPPVMAFLGMIVLIFQALLLAHGGISTLGANTFSMAIVGPWVGYAFYKLTKVCHGPDALAIFLAMATADFSTYCVTSVQLGIAFPDQQSGVGGAAAKFLGIFATTQVPLAIAEGFLGILLFRFLANVAAPQLRKLGVLADEPAESADACLLYTSDAADEEDS
;
A
#
# COMPACT_ATOMS: atom_id res chain seq x y z
N THR A 1 0.02 -4.66 -0.32
CA THR A 1 1.30 -4.08 -0.79
C THR A 1 1.30 -2.56 -0.77
N GLY A 2 0.17 -1.87 -1.04
CA GLY A 2 0.05 -0.42 -1.10
C GLY A 2 0.47 0.31 0.18
N ALA A 3 0.03 -0.13 1.37
CA ALA A 3 0.42 0.46 2.65
C ALA A 3 1.94 0.40 2.88
N GLY A 4 2.57 -0.74 2.56
CA GLY A 4 4.02 -0.87 2.68
C GLY A 4 4.78 0.06 1.73
N ALA A 5 4.25 0.31 0.53
CA ALA A 5 4.84 1.25 -0.42
C ALA A 5 4.80 2.71 0.08
N VAL A 6 3.72 3.09 0.80
CA VAL A 6 3.61 4.41 1.42
C VAL A 6 4.61 4.57 2.58
N LEU A 7 4.75 3.53 3.43
CA LEU A 7 5.60 3.58 4.62
C LEU A 7 7.10 3.46 4.27
N PHE A 8 7.47 2.49 3.45
CA PHE A 8 8.87 2.11 3.20
C PHE A 8 9.40 2.48 1.82
N ARG A 9 8.56 3.10 0.99
CA ARG A 9 8.81 3.40 -0.43
C ARG A 9 8.86 2.14 -1.33
N PRO A 10 8.55 2.27 -2.64
CA PRO A 10 8.40 1.14 -3.54
C PRO A 10 9.62 0.20 -3.66
N PRO A 11 10.89 0.69 -3.71
CA PRO A 11 12.03 -0.22 -3.83
C PRO A 11 12.20 -1.18 -2.66
N VAL A 12 12.00 -0.68 -1.43
CA VAL A 12 12.06 -1.51 -0.22
C VAL A 12 10.89 -2.49 -0.20
N MET A 13 9.69 -2.01 -0.60
CA MET A 13 8.51 -2.87 -0.67
C MET A 13 8.65 -3.97 -1.74
N ALA A 14 9.31 -3.70 -2.87
CA ALA A 14 9.60 -4.71 -3.88
C ALA A 14 10.47 -5.85 -3.31
N PHE A 15 11.50 -5.51 -2.55
CA PHE A 15 12.37 -6.49 -1.91
C PHE A 15 11.62 -7.30 -0.84
N LEU A 16 10.90 -6.64 0.07
CA LEU A 16 10.09 -7.30 1.09
C LEU A 16 8.99 -8.17 0.47
N GLY A 17 8.32 -7.66 -0.57
CA GLY A 17 7.28 -8.38 -1.30
C GLY A 17 7.82 -9.66 -1.96
N MET A 18 9.01 -9.62 -2.54
CA MET A 18 9.65 -10.80 -3.10
C MET A 18 9.91 -11.87 -2.02
N ILE A 19 10.42 -11.48 -0.84
CA ILE A 19 10.62 -12.40 0.29
C ILE A 19 9.30 -13.06 0.70
N VAL A 20 8.25 -12.26 0.89
CA VAL A 20 6.92 -12.77 1.27
C VAL A 20 6.39 -13.75 0.20
N LEU A 21 6.53 -13.43 -1.08
CA LEU A 21 6.09 -14.28 -2.17
C LEU A 21 6.86 -15.60 -2.25
N ILE A 22 8.15 -15.62 -1.92
CA ILE A 22 8.93 -16.85 -1.79
C ILE A 22 8.33 -17.75 -0.70
N PHE A 23 8.05 -17.19 0.49
CA PHE A 23 7.40 -17.94 1.57
C PHE A 23 6.01 -18.43 1.19
N GLN A 24 5.22 -17.61 0.51
CA GLN A 24 3.89 -18.01 0.00
C GLN A 24 3.98 -19.16 -1.00
N ALA A 25 4.93 -19.11 -1.93
CA ALA A 25 5.13 -20.15 -2.93
C ALA A 25 5.58 -21.50 -2.31
N LEU A 26 6.40 -21.44 -1.26
CA LEU A 26 6.96 -22.64 -0.61
C LEU A 26 6.04 -23.23 0.45
N LEU A 27 5.39 -22.38 1.26
CA LEU A 27 4.64 -22.84 2.44
C LEU A 27 3.13 -22.89 2.21
N LEU A 28 2.57 -22.00 1.41
CA LEU A 28 1.13 -21.85 1.26
C LEU A 28 0.60 -22.38 -0.09
N ALA A 29 1.47 -22.93 -0.93
CA ALA A 29 1.15 -23.36 -2.30
C ALA A 29 0.38 -22.28 -3.11
N HIS A 30 0.60 -21.00 -2.79
CA HIS A 30 -0.07 -19.88 -3.43
C HIS A 30 0.70 -19.44 -4.67
N GLY A 31 0.26 -19.90 -5.83
CA GLY A 31 0.86 -19.62 -7.13
C GLY A 31 2.07 -20.49 -7.51
N GLY A 32 2.73 -21.14 -6.54
CA GLY A 32 3.88 -22.01 -6.78
C GLY A 32 5.16 -21.32 -7.27
N ILE A 33 6.25 -22.08 -7.37
CA ILE A 33 7.57 -21.57 -7.78
C ILE A 33 7.56 -21.16 -9.25
N SER A 34 6.78 -21.85 -10.11
CA SER A 34 6.71 -21.56 -11.54
C SER A 34 6.12 -20.19 -11.87
N THR A 35 5.23 -19.68 -11.03
CA THR A 35 4.59 -18.35 -11.20
C THR A 35 5.22 -17.26 -10.35
N LEU A 36 6.27 -17.58 -9.54
CA LEU A 36 6.90 -16.66 -8.62
C LEU A 36 7.39 -15.37 -9.30
N GLY A 37 8.00 -15.50 -10.50
CA GLY A 37 8.46 -14.34 -11.26
C GLY A 37 7.33 -13.42 -11.71
N ALA A 38 6.25 -13.98 -12.22
CA ALA A 38 5.06 -13.24 -12.64
C ALA A 38 4.39 -12.54 -11.43
N ASN A 39 4.25 -13.25 -10.31
CA ASN A 39 3.69 -12.70 -9.07
C ASN A 39 4.58 -11.60 -8.49
N THR A 40 5.90 -11.78 -8.50
CA THR A 40 6.84 -10.74 -8.05
C THR A 40 6.69 -9.48 -8.89
N PHE A 41 6.62 -9.61 -10.20
CA PHE A 41 6.44 -8.47 -11.08
C PHE A 41 5.12 -7.73 -10.83
N SER A 42 3.99 -8.44 -10.76
CA SER A 42 2.68 -7.81 -10.57
C SER A 42 2.49 -7.28 -9.14
N MET A 43 2.78 -8.08 -8.11
CA MET A 43 2.43 -7.78 -6.72
C MET A 43 3.53 -7.04 -5.94
N ALA A 44 4.81 -7.33 -6.23
CA ALA A 44 5.91 -6.71 -5.49
C ALA A 44 6.51 -5.49 -6.20
N ILE A 45 6.37 -5.39 -7.53
CA ILE A 45 6.88 -4.25 -8.30
C ILE A 45 5.73 -3.34 -8.73
N VAL A 46 4.86 -3.77 -9.65
CA VAL A 46 3.88 -2.87 -10.26
C VAL A 46 2.88 -2.33 -9.23
N GLY A 47 2.30 -3.18 -8.38
CA GLY A 47 1.35 -2.77 -7.34
C GLY A 47 1.88 -1.64 -6.46
N PRO A 48 3.03 -1.83 -5.78
CA PRO A 48 3.63 -0.80 -4.92
C PRO A 48 3.97 0.51 -5.65
N TRP A 49 4.50 0.45 -6.86
CA TRP A 49 4.85 1.64 -7.62
C TRP A 49 3.63 2.44 -8.05
N VAL A 50 2.58 1.77 -8.53
CA VAL A 50 1.32 2.43 -8.92
C VAL A 50 0.63 3.02 -7.69
N GLY A 51 0.49 2.25 -6.61
CA GLY A 51 -0.11 2.74 -5.37
C GLY A 51 0.62 3.96 -4.80
N TYR A 52 1.96 3.92 -4.78
CA TYR A 52 2.76 5.05 -4.33
C TYR A 52 2.64 6.28 -5.25
N ALA A 53 2.53 6.08 -6.56
CA ALA A 53 2.31 7.17 -7.51
C ALA A 53 0.98 7.89 -7.23
N PHE A 54 -0.10 7.14 -7.01
CA PHE A 54 -1.41 7.71 -6.66
C PHE A 54 -1.41 8.39 -5.29
N TYR A 55 -0.70 7.81 -4.31
CA TYR A 55 -0.47 8.48 -3.02
C TYR A 55 0.17 9.85 -3.20
N LYS A 56 1.29 9.89 -3.92
CA LYS A 56 2.01 11.14 -4.21
C LYS A 56 1.15 12.13 -4.97
N LEU A 57 0.45 11.68 -5.99
CA LEU A 57 -0.44 12.52 -6.80
C LEU A 57 -1.51 13.17 -5.92
N THR A 58 -2.17 12.39 -5.06
CA THR A 58 -3.19 12.92 -4.15
C THR A 58 -2.60 13.94 -3.18
N LYS A 59 -1.40 13.72 -2.66
CA LYS A 59 -0.71 14.66 -1.78
C LYS A 59 -0.32 15.96 -2.50
N VAL A 60 0.15 15.88 -3.74
CA VAL A 60 0.44 17.07 -4.57
C VAL A 60 -0.83 17.88 -4.86
N CYS A 61 -1.96 17.20 -5.05
CA CYS A 61 -3.27 17.84 -5.23
C CYS A 61 -3.88 18.35 -3.90
N HIS A 62 -3.12 18.36 -2.79
CA HIS A 62 -3.61 18.76 -1.46
C HIS A 62 -4.83 17.98 -0.98
N GLY A 63 -4.99 16.73 -1.44
CA GLY A 63 -6.05 15.84 -1.00
C GLY A 63 -5.86 15.36 0.45
N PRO A 64 -6.95 14.98 1.14
CA PRO A 64 -6.87 14.49 2.52
C PRO A 64 -6.09 13.17 2.60
N ASP A 65 -5.39 12.96 3.73
CA ASP A 65 -4.56 11.78 3.96
C ASP A 65 -5.34 10.46 3.83
N ALA A 66 -6.57 10.44 4.30
CA ALA A 66 -7.44 9.28 4.18
C ALA A 66 -7.69 8.89 2.71
N LEU A 67 -7.91 9.88 1.83
CA LEU A 67 -8.07 9.64 0.39
C LEU A 67 -6.76 9.18 -0.24
N ALA A 68 -5.63 9.77 0.14
CA ALA A 68 -4.32 9.37 -0.37
C ALA A 68 -4.01 7.91 -0.04
N ILE A 69 -4.27 7.47 1.20
CA ILE A 69 -4.09 6.08 1.64
C ILE A 69 -5.08 5.15 0.94
N PHE A 70 -6.36 5.53 0.87
CA PHE A 70 -7.38 4.76 0.15
C PHE A 70 -6.96 4.48 -1.30
N LEU A 71 -6.61 5.53 -2.02
CA LEU A 71 -6.19 5.40 -3.42
C LEU A 71 -4.90 4.59 -3.55
N ALA A 72 -3.93 4.77 -2.66
CA ALA A 72 -2.71 3.98 -2.68
C ALA A 72 -2.99 2.47 -2.57
N MET A 73 -3.87 2.08 -1.66
CA MET A 73 -4.23 0.67 -1.44
C MET A 73 -5.04 0.13 -2.61
N ALA A 74 -6.15 0.80 -2.94
CA ALA A 74 -7.07 0.35 -3.98
C ALA A 74 -6.41 0.28 -5.36
N THR A 75 -5.58 1.28 -5.73
CA THR A 75 -4.90 1.27 -7.03
C THR A 75 -3.73 0.30 -7.10
N ALA A 76 -3.05 0.04 -5.98
CA ALA A 76 -2.02 -0.99 -5.91
C ALA A 76 -2.63 -2.37 -6.19
N ASP A 77 -3.74 -2.71 -5.55
CA ASP A 77 -4.45 -3.97 -5.78
C ASP A 77 -5.00 -4.04 -7.20
N PHE A 78 -5.72 -3.01 -7.65
CA PHE A 78 -6.28 -2.94 -8.99
C PHE A 78 -5.22 -3.11 -10.09
N SER A 79 -4.06 -2.46 -9.97
CA SER A 79 -2.98 -2.57 -10.97
C SER A 79 -2.36 -3.98 -10.98
N THR A 80 -2.24 -4.61 -9.81
CA THR A 80 -1.73 -5.97 -9.69
C THR A 80 -2.56 -6.94 -10.50
N TYR A 81 -3.89 -6.91 -10.36
CA TYR A 81 -4.73 -7.85 -11.07
C TYR A 81 -4.86 -7.53 -12.57
N CYS A 82 -4.79 -6.26 -12.97
CA CYS A 82 -4.70 -5.89 -14.38
C CYS A 82 -3.47 -6.51 -15.06
N VAL A 83 -2.31 -6.39 -14.42
CA VAL A 83 -1.06 -7.00 -14.92
C VAL A 83 -1.17 -8.51 -14.94
N THR A 84 -1.72 -9.13 -13.89
CA THR A 84 -1.93 -10.58 -13.83
C THR A 84 -2.85 -11.06 -14.95
N SER A 85 -3.91 -10.32 -15.27
CA SER A 85 -4.82 -10.66 -16.39
C SER A 85 -4.09 -10.63 -17.74
N VAL A 86 -3.20 -9.68 -17.95
CA VAL A 86 -2.36 -9.61 -19.16
C VAL A 86 -1.37 -10.78 -19.21
N GLN A 87 -0.70 -11.08 -18.08
CA GLN A 87 0.22 -12.22 -17.98
C GLN A 87 -0.48 -13.54 -18.31
N LEU A 88 -1.68 -13.75 -17.78
CA LEU A 88 -2.50 -14.94 -18.09
C LEU A 88 -2.95 -14.95 -19.54
N GLY A 89 -3.30 -13.81 -20.12
CA GLY A 89 -3.65 -13.68 -21.53
C GLY A 89 -2.48 -14.06 -22.46
N ILE A 90 -1.25 -13.73 -22.06
CA ILE A 90 -0.04 -14.13 -22.80
C ILE A 90 0.23 -15.62 -22.64
N ALA A 91 0.06 -16.18 -21.43
CA ALA A 91 0.31 -17.59 -21.16
C ALA A 91 -0.75 -18.51 -21.80
N PHE A 92 -2.00 -18.05 -21.86
CA PHE A 92 -3.16 -18.81 -22.36
C PHE A 92 -3.95 -17.97 -23.37
N PRO A 93 -3.43 -17.74 -24.58
CA PRO A 93 -4.11 -16.94 -25.60
C PRO A 93 -5.40 -17.64 -26.07
N ASP A 94 -6.42 -16.84 -26.31
CA ASP A 94 -7.68 -17.35 -26.87
C ASP A 94 -7.53 -17.70 -28.36
N GLN A 95 -8.10 -18.81 -28.78
CA GLN A 95 -7.98 -19.30 -30.16
C GLN A 95 -8.60 -18.35 -31.20
N GLN A 96 -9.62 -17.57 -30.82
CA GLN A 96 -10.33 -16.69 -31.74
C GLN A 96 -9.93 -15.22 -31.62
N SER A 97 -9.69 -14.75 -30.41
CA SER A 97 -9.44 -13.34 -30.11
C SER A 97 -8.00 -13.05 -29.66
N GLY A 98 -7.12 -14.06 -29.65
CA GLY A 98 -5.71 -13.92 -29.28
C GLY A 98 -5.48 -13.49 -27.84
N VAL A 99 -4.31 -12.89 -27.59
CA VAL A 99 -3.88 -12.45 -26.25
C VAL A 99 -4.81 -11.38 -25.68
N GLY A 100 -5.24 -10.42 -26.49
CA GLY A 100 -6.09 -9.31 -26.03
C GLY A 100 -7.47 -9.77 -25.56
N GLY A 101 -8.08 -10.70 -26.31
CA GLY A 101 -9.37 -11.27 -25.93
C GLY A 101 -9.28 -12.15 -24.70
N ALA A 102 -8.20 -12.94 -24.55
CA ALA A 102 -7.94 -13.71 -23.35
C ALA A 102 -7.75 -12.80 -22.12
N ALA A 103 -6.92 -11.76 -22.23
CA ALA A 103 -6.71 -10.80 -21.15
C ALA A 103 -8.01 -10.09 -20.72
N ALA A 104 -8.86 -9.70 -21.67
CA ALA A 104 -10.16 -9.10 -21.38
C ALA A 104 -11.11 -10.06 -20.64
N LYS A 105 -11.13 -11.35 -21.02
CA LYS A 105 -11.90 -12.39 -20.32
C LYS A 105 -11.41 -12.56 -18.89
N PHE A 106 -10.08 -12.67 -18.67
CA PHE A 106 -9.52 -12.78 -17.32
C PHE A 106 -9.80 -11.53 -16.49
N LEU A 107 -9.68 -10.34 -17.09
CA LEU A 107 -10.01 -9.08 -16.43
C LEU A 107 -11.47 -9.05 -15.97
N GLY A 108 -12.40 -9.48 -16.81
CA GLY A 108 -13.82 -9.53 -16.46
C GLY A 108 -14.12 -10.52 -15.34
N ILE A 109 -13.50 -11.71 -15.36
CA ILE A 109 -13.66 -12.72 -14.31
C ILE A 109 -13.12 -12.19 -12.97
N PHE A 110 -11.92 -11.62 -12.97
CA PHE A 110 -11.31 -11.09 -11.75
C PHE A 110 -12.03 -9.84 -11.21
N ALA A 111 -12.57 -8.98 -12.08
CA ALA A 111 -13.22 -7.75 -11.68
C ALA A 111 -14.35 -7.97 -10.66
N THR A 112 -15.09 -9.07 -10.77
CA THR A 112 -16.20 -9.40 -9.86
C THR A 112 -15.76 -9.58 -8.42
N THR A 113 -14.55 -10.05 -8.19
CA THR A 113 -13.98 -10.28 -6.85
C THR A 113 -12.99 -9.21 -6.45
N GLN A 114 -12.14 -8.76 -7.37
CA GLN A 114 -11.06 -7.84 -7.06
C GLN A 114 -11.52 -6.38 -6.91
N VAL A 115 -12.56 -5.94 -7.61
CA VAL A 115 -13.06 -4.59 -7.42
C VAL A 115 -13.64 -4.37 -6.02
N PRO A 116 -14.53 -5.24 -5.50
CA PRO A 116 -14.97 -5.15 -4.10
C PRO A 116 -13.80 -5.28 -3.11
N LEU A 117 -12.84 -6.16 -3.39
CA LEU A 117 -11.68 -6.36 -2.53
C LEU A 117 -10.78 -5.11 -2.50
N ALA A 118 -10.48 -4.50 -3.62
CA ALA A 118 -9.69 -3.27 -3.71
C ALA A 118 -10.33 -2.11 -2.91
N ILE A 119 -11.67 -2.01 -2.95
CA ILE A 119 -12.41 -1.03 -2.15
C ILE A 119 -12.28 -1.35 -0.65
N ALA A 120 -12.46 -2.62 -0.27
CA ALA A 120 -12.32 -3.06 1.11
C ALA A 120 -10.90 -2.84 1.64
N GLU A 121 -9.87 -3.16 0.83
CA GLU A 121 -8.45 -2.87 1.16
C GLU A 121 -8.19 -1.38 1.33
N GLY A 122 -8.79 -0.52 0.50
CA GLY A 122 -8.69 0.93 0.64
C GLY A 122 -9.21 1.42 1.99
N PHE A 123 -10.39 0.94 2.43
CA PHE A 123 -10.95 1.27 3.75
C PHE A 123 -10.11 0.69 4.89
N LEU A 124 -9.66 -0.56 4.76
CA LEU A 124 -8.77 -1.19 5.74
C LEU A 124 -7.46 -0.40 5.87
N GLY A 125 -6.94 0.12 4.76
CA GLY A 125 -5.77 1.00 4.74
C GLY A 125 -5.98 2.28 5.57
N ILE A 126 -7.15 2.93 5.45
CA ILE A 126 -7.49 4.10 6.27
C ILE A 126 -7.51 3.74 7.77
N LEU A 127 -8.13 2.61 8.12
CA LEU A 127 -8.20 2.15 9.52
C LEU A 127 -6.80 1.85 10.07
N LEU A 128 -5.99 1.13 9.31
CA LEU A 128 -4.61 0.81 9.67
C LEU A 128 -3.78 2.09 9.86
N PHE A 129 -3.89 3.04 8.95
CA PHE A 129 -3.15 4.29 9.02
C PHE A 129 -3.57 5.12 10.24
N ARG A 130 -4.86 5.22 10.54
CA ARG A 130 -5.35 5.90 11.76
C ARG A 130 -4.84 5.22 13.03
N PHE A 131 -4.87 3.89 13.06
CA PHE A 131 -4.31 3.13 14.18
C PHE A 131 -2.81 3.41 14.36
N LEU A 132 -2.03 3.35 13.28
CA LEU A 132 -0.60 3.66 13.32
C LEU A 132 -0.31 5.11 13.71
N ALA A 133 -1.13 6.05 13.27
CA ALA A 133 -1.02 7.45 13.65
C ALA A 133 -1.23 7.68 15.15
N ASN A 134 -2.06 6.86 15.81
CA ASN A 134 -2.27 6.94 17.25
C ASN A 134 -1.17 6.24 18.06
N VAL A 135 -0.66 5.09 17.56
CA VAL A 135 0.27 4.26 18.35
C VAL A 135 1.73 4.54 18.00
N ALA A 136 2.01 4.95 16.77
CA ALA A 136 3.36 5.08 16.20
C ALA A 136 3.59 6.44 15.53
N ALA A 137 2.96 7.52 16.01
CA ALA A 137 3.09 8.86 15.43
C ALA A 137 4.54 9.33 15.25
N PRO A 138 5.46 9.15 16.23
CA PRO A 138 6.85 9.57 16.07
C PRO A 138 7.58 8.85 14.92
N GLN A 139 7.26 7.57 14.70
CA GLN A 139 7.84 6.78 13.62
C GLN A 139 7.31 7.23 12.26
N LEU A 140 6.00 7.50 12.16
CA LEU A 140 5.38 7.98 10.92
C LEU A 140 5.88 9.37 10.52
N ARG A 141 6.17 10.24 11.48
CA ARG A 141 6.81 11.54 11.24
C ARG A 141 8.23 11.36 10.69
N LYS A 142 9.04 10.48 11.30
CA LYS A 142 10.38 10.16 10.79
C LYS A 142 10.37 9.59 9.37
N LEU A 143 9.33 8.87 9.00
CA LEU A 143 9.12 8.35 7.64
C LEU A 143 8.57 9.41 6.66
N GLY A 144 8.20 10.61 7.15
CA GLY A 144 7.64 11.70 6.35
C GLY A 144 6.23 11.40 5.83
N VAL A 145 5.49 10.54 6.51
CA VAL A 145 4.11 10.16 6.17
C VAL A 145 3.10 11.04 6.90
N LEU A 146 3.40 11.42 8.15
CA LEU A 146 2.69 12.45 8.91
C LEU A 146 3.48 13.76 8.86
N ALA A 147 2.75 14.88 8.82
CA ALA A 147 3.34 16.20 8.99
C ALA A 147 3.92 16.35 10.41
N ASP A 148 5.03 17.09 10.51
CA ASP A 148 5.56 17.49 11.81
C ASP A 148 4.53 18.39 12.50
N GLU A 149 4.30 18.17 13.81
CA GLU A 149 3.55 19.13 14.61
C GLU A 149 4.31 20.46 14.60
N PRO A 150 3.64 21.62 14.42
CA PRO A 150 4.30 22.89 14.63
C PRO A 150 4.89 22.91 16.05
N ALA A 151 6.11 23.42 16.17
CA ALA A 151 6.92 23.42 17.41
C ALA A 151 6.23 24.04 18.65
N GLU A 152 5.11 24.71 18.47
CA GLU A 152 4.32 25.41 19.49
C GLU A 152 3.72 24.48 20.55
N SER A 153 3.52 23.16 20.25
CA SER A 153 3.02 22.21 21.24
C SER A 153 4.11 21.60 22.14
N ALA A 154 5.37 21.67 21.71
CA ALA A 154 6.50 21.19 22.50
C ALA A 154 6.84 22.15 23.63
N ASP A 155 6.72 23.46 23.38
CA ASP A 155 6.98 24.49 24.39
C ASP A 155 5.88 24.55 25.46
N ALA A 156 4.63 24.27 25.10
CA ALA A 156 3.52 24.19 26.06
C ALA A 156 3.68 23.01 27.04
N CYS A 157 4.27 21.88 26.58
CA CYS A 157 4.50 20.73 27.44
C CYS A 157 5.70 20.95 28.40
N LEU A 158 6.69 21.71 27.98
CA LEU A 158 7.84 22.08 28.83
C LEU A 158 7.47 23.12 29.88
N LEU A 159 6.57 24.06 29.57
CA LEU A 159 6.05 25.04 30.53
C LEU A 159 5.23 24.35 31.64
N TYR A 160 4.41 23.33 31.32
CA TYR A 160 3.63 22.62 32.31
C TYR A 160 4.47 21.77 33.26
N THR A 161 5.62 21.25 32.82
CA THR A 161 6.54 20.50 33.68
C THR A 161 7.41 21.43 34.55
N SER A 162 7.68 22.66 34.11
CA SER A 162 8.40 23.66 34.88
C SER A 162 7.56 24.18 36.06
N ASP A 163 6.29 24.51 35.83
CA ASP A 163 5.39 24.98 36.88
C ASP A 163 5.09 23.94 37.96
N ALA A 164 5.08 22.64 37.60
CA ALA A 164 4.88 21.56 38.57
C ALA A 164 6.13 21.33 39.48
N ALA A 165 7.32 21.72 39.03
CA ALA A 165 8.55 21.57 39.80
C ALA A 165 8.74 22.70 40.83
N ASP A 166 8.18 23.89 40.59
CA ASP A 166 8.26 25.02 41.51
C ASP A 166 7.23 24.95 42.66
N GLU A 167 6.19 24.13 42.57
CA GLU A 167 5.22 23.94 43.67
C GLU A 167 5.69 22.95 44.75
N GLU A 168 6.70 22.10 44.50
CA GLU A 168 7.22 21.16 45.51
C GLU A 168 8.27 21.76 46.45
N ASP A 169 8.78 22.97 46.19
CA ASP A 169 9.79 23.65 47.02
C ASP A 169 9.20 24.79 47.88
N SER A 170 7.87 24.85 48.08
CA SER A 170 7.21 25.82 48.98
C SER A 170 6.51 25.11 50.17
#